data_f7735e0de738653fbfe3100f4079a1f2
#
_entry.id   f7735e0de738653fbfe3100f4079a1f2
#
_cell.length_a   1.000
_cell.length_b   1.000
_cell.length_c   1.000
_cell.angle_alpha   90.00
_cell.angle_beta   90.00
_cell.angle_gamma   90.00
#
_symmetry.space_group_name_H-M   'P 1'
#
loop_
_entity.id
_entity.type
_entity.pdbx_description
1 polymer ?
#
loop_
_entity_poly.entity_id
_entity_poly.type
_entity_poly.pdbx_seq_one_letter_code
_entity_poly.pdbx_strand_id
1 'polypeptide(L)'
;MLLEAVRTGYENALTSDIWTMELANRSFKAHVDNMVLDMAARLVLVNMLADDKHIALSDSELADCTARADAFYDEHSEDIAYIKKDELEKLFAMMVLSDKVYDELTRSVDTQVSVDEARVIRIQYIYSDKSGDASSKVEKLEKALEEFQAGEDFTALVSKYSDIPDYTAQIGRGELEKSFEDAAFNLDAGQISDIVSCTNGWYLIYCIDDNVTGKAESQIESIIQRRRNEQFEKHLGDFSDGVELIIDDRQWEKLSSQE
;
A
#
# COMPACT_ATOMS: atom_id res chain seq x y z
N MET A 1 1.80 -11.83 21.62
CA MET A 1 2.42 -12.53 20.49
C MET A 1 2.59 -11.63 19.26
N LEU A 2 1.50 -11.24 18.55
CA LEU A 2 1.65 -10.40 17.35
C LEU A 2 2.37 -9.08 17.68
N LEU A 3 1.98 -8.40 18.75
CA LEU A 3 2.62 -7.19 19.24
C LEU A 3 4.12 -7.39 19.52
N GLU A 4 4.46 -8.48 20.19
CA GLU A 4 5.85 -8.81 20.56
C GLU A 4 6.70 -9.19 19.35
N ALA A 5 6.16 -10.01 18.44
CA ALA A 5 6.85 -10.35 17.20
C ALA A 5 7.15 -9.10 16.35
N VAL A 6 6.21 -8.15 16.27
CA VAL A 6 6.41 -6.89 15.56
C VAL A 6 7.46 -6.02 16.27
N ARG A 7 7.40 -5.91 17.62
CA ARG A 7 8.40 -5.15 18.40
C ARG A 7 9.80 -5.72 18.21
N THR A 8 9.98 -7.04 18.39
CA THR A 8 11.26 -7.73 18.20
C THR A 8 11.79 -7.54 16.76
N GLY A 9 10.90 -7.58 15.76
CA GLY A 9 11.26 -7.29 14.38
C GLY A 9 11.85 -5.89 14.20
N TYR A 10 11.24 -4.88 14.81
CA TYR A 10 11.76 -3.50 14.79
C TYR A 10 13.06 -3.35 15.58
N GLU A 11 13.18 -3.98 16.75
CA GLU A 11 14.40 -3.94 17.57
C GLU A 11 15.59 -4.58 16.87
N ASN A 12 15.38 -5.67 16.13
CA ASN A 12 16.42 -6.32 15.33
C ASN A 12 16.82 -5.50 14.10
N ALA A 13 15.92 -4.70 13.55
CA ALA A 13 16.16 -3.90 12.35
C ALA A 13 16.69 -2.49 12.63
N LEU A 14 16.41 -1.95 13.82
CA LEU A 14 16.65 -0.55 14.21
C LEU A 14 17.27 -0.50 15.61
N THR A 15 17.75 0.67 16.03
CA THR A 15 18.30 0.84 17.37
C THR A 15 17.18 0.91 18.43
N SER A 16 17.46 0.52 19.68
CA SER A 16 16.51 0.54 20.80
C SER A 16 15.88 1.91 21.09
N ASP A 17 16.53 2.99 20.65
CA ASP A 17 16.05 4.37 20.88
C ASP A 17 14.82 4.72 20.02
N ILE A 18 14.47 3.87 19.03
CA ILE A 18 13.32 4.13 18.16
C ILE A 18 12.00 4.24 18.91
N TRP A 19 11.85 3.48 20.01
CA TRP A 19 10.61 3.47 20.79
C TRP A 19 10.28 4.82 21.43
N THR A 20 11.30 5.65 21.65
CA THR A 20 11.17 6.99 22.22
C THR A 20 10.97 8.09 21.16
N MET A 21 11.14 7.76 19.88
CA MET A 21 10.93 8.73 18.78
C MET A 21 9.46 9.14 18.68
N GLU A 22 9.22 10.43 18.43
CA GLU A 22 7.89 10.95 18.15
C GLU A 22 7.64 11.02 16.65
N LEU A 23 6.52 10.43 16.21
CA LEU A 23 5.98 10.53 14.88
C LEU A 23 4.60 11.18 14.95
N ALA A 24 4.45 12.35 14.32
CA ALA A 24 3.17 13.07 14.26
C ALA A 24 2.48 13.25 15.63
N ASN A 25 3.23 13.66 16.66
CA ASN A 25 2.79 13.88 18.05
C ASN A 25 2.42 12.60 18.83
N ARG A 26 2.89 11.43 18.42
CA ARG A 26 2.77 10.16 19.15
C ARG A 26 4.12 9.47 19.19
N SER A 27 4.36 8.68 20.26
CA SER A 27 5.57 7.86 20.30
C SER A 27 5.51 6.78 19.21
N PHE A 28 6.67 6.39 18.70
CA PHE A 28 6.77 5.28 17.74
C PHE A 28 6.16 4.00 18.32
N LYS A 29 6.36 3.75 19.63
CA LYS A 29 5.71 2.64 20.35
C LYS A 29 4.19 2.67 20.19
N ALA A 30 3.56 3.81 20.47
CA ALA A 30 2.11 3.94 20.34
C ALA A 30 1.62 3.76 18.91
N HIS A 31 2.45 4.13 17.92
CA HIS A 31 2.14 3.90 16.51
C HIS A 31 2.15 2.39 16.18
N VAL A 32 3.18 1.66 16.63
CA VAL A 32 3.28 0.21 16.46
C VAL A 32 2.17 -0.53 17.19
N ASP A 33 1.87 -0.15 18.43
CA ASP A 33 0.81 -0.75 19.23
C ASP A 33 -0.57 -0.61 18.52
N ASN A 34 -0.89 0.58 17.98
CA ASN A 34 -2.11 0.77 17.22
C ASN A 34 -2.13 -0.04 15.91
N MET A 35 -1.01 -0.08 15.19
CA MET A 35 -0.90 -0.88 13.96
C MET A 35 -1.18 -2.38 14.24
N VAL A 36 -0.63 -2.92 15.32
CA VAL A 36 -0.87 -4.32 15.71
C VAL A 36 -2.33 -4.53 16.10
N LEU A 37 -2.95 -3.58 16.79
CA LEU A 37 -4.36 -3.64 17.14
C LEU A 37 -5.25 -3.64 15.89
N ASP A 38 -4.97 -2.77 14.93
CA ASP A 38 -5.70 -2.70 13.67
C ASP A 38 -5.55 -4.01 12.87
N MET A 39 -4.33 -4.59 12.83
CA MET A 39 -4.09 -5.89 12.20
C MET A 39 -4.90 -7.01 12.87
N ALA A 40 -4.94 -7.04 14.21
CA ALA A 40 -5.70 -8.04 14.96
C ALA A 40 -7.21 -7.87 14.74
N ALA A 41 -7.72 -6.64 14.79
CA ALA A 41 -9.12 -6.33 14.51
C ALA A 41 -9.53 -6.75 13.10
N ARG A 42 -8.68 -6.45 12.11
CA ARG A 42 -8.89 -6.87 10.72
C ARG A 42 -8.91 -8.40 10.59
N LEU A 43 -7.98 -9.10 11.25
CA LEU A 43 -7.94 -10.58 11.25
C LEU A 43 -9.24 -11.17 11.80
N VAL A 44 -9.74 -10.64 12.93
CA VAL A 44 -11.01 -11.06 13.52
C VAL A 44 -12.17 -10.78 12.56
N LEU A 45 -12.23 -9.58 11.98
CA LEU A 45 -13.30 -9.18 11.06
C LEU A 45 -13.36 -10.08 9.82
N VAL A 46 -12.21 -10.43 9.23
CA VAL A 46 -12.14 -11.34 8.07
C VAL A 46 -12.60 -12.75 8.46
N ASN A 47 -12.27 -13.24 9.67
CA ASN A 47 -12.74 -14.53 10.14
C ASN A 47 -14.26 -14.53 10.43
N MET A 48 -14.83 -13.43 10.92
CA MET A 48 -16.27 -13.28 11.01
C MET A 48 -16.96 -13.25 9.63
N LEU A 49 -16.33 -12.61 8.64
CA LEU A 49 -16.78 -12.65 7.25
C LEU A 49 -16.71 -14.07 6.68
N ALA A 50 -15.71 -14.89 7.05
CA ALA A 50 -15.65 -16.30 6.69
C ALA A 50 -16.89 -17.06 7.16
N ASP A 51 -17.30 -16.86 8.41
CA ASP A 51 -18.50 -17.48 8.98
C ASP A 51 -19.78 -17.03 8.22
N ASP A 52 -19.92 -15.74 7.90
CA ASP A 52 -21.03 -15.20 7.11
C ASP A 52 -21.08 -15.80 5.70
N LYS A 53 -19.94 -16.00 5.07
CA LYS A 53 -19.83 -16.59 3.73
C LYS A 53 -19.76 -18.12 3.71
N HIS A 54 -19.83 -18.77 4.88
CA HIS A 54 -19.70 -20.22 5.03
C HIS A 54 -18.42 -20.79 4.46
N ILE A 55 -17.32 -20.03 4.59
CA ILE A 55 -15.96 -20.44 4.21
C ILE A 55 -15.30 -21.01 5.46
N ALA A 56 -14.79 -22.24 5.37
CA ALA A 56 -14.12 -22.90 6.48
C ALA A 56 -12.87 -23.63 6.01
N LEU A 57 -11.95 -23.87 6.93
CA LEU A 57 -10.81 -24.73 6.68
C LEU A 57 -11.24 -26.21 6.64
N SER A 58 -10.65 -26.96 5.74
CA SER A 58 -10.76 -28.44 5.72
C SER A 58 -9.92 -29.06 6.83
N ASP A 59 -10.18 -30.35 7.12
CA ASP A 59 -9.40 -31.10 8.12
C ASP A 59 -7.89 -31.14 7.78
N SER A 60 -7.54 -31.17 6.50
CA SER A 60 -6.14 -31.13 6.06
C SER A 60 -5.51 -29.77 6.32
N GLU A 61 -6.21 -28.67 6.01
CA GLU A 61 -5.71 -27.31 6.27
C GLU A 61 -5.55 -27.06 7.78
N LEU A 62 -6.46 -27.59 8.62
CA LEU A 62 -6.35 -27.51 10.07
C LEU A 62 -5.14 -28.31 10.58
N ALA A 63 -4.92 -29.51 10.06
CA ALA A 63 -3.75 -30.31 10.42
C ALA A 63 -2.42 -29.61 10.02
N ASP A 64 -2.38 -28.95 8.87
CA ASP A 64 -1.24 -28.16 8.44
C ASP A 64 -1.01 -26.93 9.37
N CYS A 65 -2.09 -26.27 9.82
CA CYS A 65 -1.99 -25.20 10.81
C CYS A 65 -1.39 -25.68 12.14
N THR A 66 -1.84 -26.82 12.64
CA THR A 66 -1.30 -27.45 13.86
C THR A 66 0.19 -27.78 13.70
N ALA A 67 0.58 -28.40 12.58
CA ALA A 67 1.97 -28.73 12.32
C ALA A 67 2.87 -27.49 12.23
N ARG A 68 2.39 -26.42 11.60
CA ARG A 68 3.12 -25.13 11.53
C ARG A 68 3.24 -24.45 12.89
N ALA A 69 2.17 -24.50 13.70
CA ALA A 69 2.17 -23.96 15.06
C ALA A 69 3.15 -24.71 15.96
N ASP A 70 3.18 -26.02 15.86
CA ASP A 70 4.13 -26.87 16.60
C ASP A 70 5.58 -26.56 16.22
N ALA A 71 5.88 -26.52 14.93
CA ALA A 71 7.22 -26.19 14.44
C ALA A 71 7.68 -24.80 14.91
N PHE A 72 6.79 -23.81 14.82
CA PHE A 72 7.08 -22.45 15.28
C PHE A 72 7.31 -22.39 16.79
N TYR A 73 6.47 -23.09 17.56
CA TYR A 73 6.61 -23.14 19.01
C TYR A 73 7.93 -23.80 19.42
N ASP A 74 8.32 -24.90 18.77
CA ASP A 74 9.54 -25.62 19.09
C ASP A 74 10.79 -24.82 18.73
N GLU A 75 10.74 -24.00 17.66
CA GLU A 75 11.84 -23.13 17.25
C GLU A 75 12.00 -21.90 18.16
N HIS A 76 10.89 -21.35 18.70
CA HIS A 76 10.87 -20.09 19.45
C HIS A 76 10.45 -20.27 20.92
N SER A 77 10.54 -21.48 21.46
CA SER A 77 10.00 -21.84 22.78
C SER A 77 10.52 -20.99 23.95
N GLU A 78 11.74 -20.47 23.86
CA GLU A 78 12.32 -19.59 24.87
C GLU A 78 11.68 -18.20 24.85
N ASP A 79 11.38 -17.68 23.65
CA ASP A 79 10.84 -16.33 23.46
C ASP A 79 9.33 -16.24 23.70
N ILE A 80 8.61 -17.36 23.46
CA ILE A 80 7.14 -17.42 23.52
C ILE A 80 6.60 -18.37 24.60
N ALA A 81 7.40 -18.67 25.64
CA ALA A 81 7.03 -19.61 26.72
C ALA A 81 5.71 -19.27 27.45
N TYR A 82 5.28 -17.99 27.37
CA TYR A 82 4.03 -17.49 27.94
C TYR A 82 2.80 -17.74 27.03
N ILE A 83 3.00 -18.16 25.77
CA ILE A 83 1.94 -18.46 24.82
C ILE A 83 1.63 -19.95 24.87
N LYS A 84 0.35 -20.30 24.91
CA LYS A 84 -0.06 -21.69 24.81
C LYS A 84 -0.09 -22.16 23.37
N LYS A 85 0.28 -23.42 23.13
CA LYS A 85 0.26 -24.02 21.79
C LYS A 85 -1.10 -23.92 21.12
N ASP A 86 -2.20 -24.12 21.86
CA ASP A 86 -3.56 -24.03 21.31
C ASP A 86 -3.96 -22.59 20.90
N GLU A 87 -3.38 -21.58 21.54
CA GLU A 87 -3.57 -20.18 21.13
C GLU A 87 -2.80 -19.88 19.82
N LEU A 88 -1.63 -20.47 19.68
CA LEU A 88 -0.83 -20.37 18.47
C LEU A 88 -1.49 -21.10 17.28
N GLU A 89 -1.99 -22.33 17.51
CA GLU A 89 -2.77 -23.07 16.51
C GLU A 89 -3.98 -22.28 16.02
N LYS A 90 -4.74 -21.66 16.92
CA LYS A 90 -5.87 -20.80 16.56
C LYS A 90 -5.45 -19.61 15.72
N LEU A 91 -4.33 -18.96 16.06
CA LEU A 91 -3.83 -17.84 15.28
C LEU A 91 -3.43 -18.26 13.86
N PHE A 92 -2.71 -19.38 13.73
CA PHE A 92 -2.37 -19.91 12.40
C PHE A 92 -3.61 -20.28 11.59
N ALA A 93 -4.61 -20.90 12.24
CA ALA A 93 -5.88 -21.19 11.58
C ALA A 93 -6.61 -19.92 11.12
N MET A 94 -6.64 -18.88 11.96
CA MET A 94 -7.24 -17.59 11.58
C MET A 94 -6.51 -16.94 10.40
N MET A 95 -5.19 -17.01 10.36
CA MET A 95 -4.40 -16.46 9.24
C MET A 95 -4.67 -17.21 7.94
N VAL A 96 -4.61 -18.55 7.97
CA VAL A 96 -4.89 -19.39 6.78
C VAL A 96 -6.34 -19.24 6.32
N LEU A 97 -7.30 -19.12 7.24
CA LEU A 97 -8.68 -18.85 6.89
C LEU A 97 -8.84 -17.49 6.22
N SER A 98 -8.13 -16.47 6.69
CA SER A 98 -8.16 -15.14 6.07
C SER A 98 -7.63 -15.15 4.63
N ASP A 99 -6.54 -15.87 4.38
CA ASP A 99 -6.02 -16.06 3.02
C ASP A 99 -7.05 -16.78 2.13
N LYS A 100 -7.69 -17.81 2.66
CA LYS A 100 -8.75 -18.55 1.94
C LYS A 100 -9.97 -17.68 1.62
N VAL A 101 -10.41 -16.84 2.55
CA VAL A 101 -11.50 -15.87 2.34
C VAL A 101 -11.13 -14.90 1.22
N TYR A 102 -9.92 -14.37 1.27
CA TYR A 102 -9.42 -13.49 0.21
C TYR A 102 -9.47 -14.18 -1.16
N ASP A 103 -8.95 -15.40 -1.27
CA ASP A 103 -8.93 -16.15 -2.53
C ASP A 103 -10.34 -16.50 -3.04
N GLU A 104 -11.22 -16.93 -2.17
CA GLU A 104 -12.61 -17.27 -2.55
C GLU A 104 -13.39 -16.04 -3.00
N LEU A 105 -13.31 -14.93 -2.28
CA LEU A 105 -14.06 -13.72 -2.60
C LEU A 105 -13.49 -12.96 -3.81
N THR A 106 -12.24 -13.20 -4.17
CA THR A 106 -11.59 -12.56 -5.32
C THR A 106 -11.44 -13.46 -6.54
N ARG A 107 -11.92 -14.70 -6.48
CA ARG A 107 -11.82 -15.69 -7.57
C ARG A 107 -12.45 -15.22 -8.88
N SER A 108 -13.51 -14.42 -8.81
CA SER A 108 -14.27 -13.94 -9.96
C SER A 108 -13.74 -12.63 -10.56
N VAL A 109 -12.62 -12.10 -10.05
CA VAL A 109 -12.02 -10.88 -10.58
C VAL A 109 -11.63 -11.06 -12.05
N ASP A 110 -11.91 -10.03 -12.84
CA ASP A 110 -11.47 -9.98 -14.23
C ASP A 110 -9.94 -9.92 -14.31
N THR A 111 -9.35 -10.98 -14.85
CA THR A 111 -7.90 -11.11 -15.07
C THR A 111 -7.46 -10.69 -16.48
N GLN A 112 -8.40 -10.29 -17.34
CA GLN A 112 -8.06 -9.77 -18.66
C GLN A 112 -7.56 -8.34 -18.52
N VAL A 113 -6.33 -8.11 -18.96
CA VAL A 113 -5.70 -6.79 -18.96
C VAL A 113 -5.36 -6.46 -20.40
N SER A 114 -5.85 -5.32 -20.89
CA SER A 114 -5.56 -4.87 -22.25
C SER A 114 -4.09 -4.42 -22.38
N VAL A 115 -3.59 -4.37 -23.61
CA VAL A 115 -2.22 -3.89 -23.89
C VAL A 115 -2.02 -2.46 -23.38
N ASP A 116 -3.04 -1.59 -23.50
CA ASP A 116 -2.96 -0.20 -23.03
C ASP A 116 -2.95 -0.11 -21.49
N GLU A 117 -3.73 -0.95 -20.79
CA GLU A 117 -3.67 -1.05 -19.33
C GLU A 117 -2.33 -1.56 -18.82
N ALA A 118 -1.72 -2.52 -19.53
CA ALA A 118 -0.43 -3.11 -19.19
C ALA A 118 0.76 -2.20 -19.55
N ARG A 119 0.52 -1.11 -20.23
CA ARG A 119 1.57 -0.18 -20.67
C ARG A 119 2.20 0.53 -19.47
N VAL A 120 3.52 0.54 -19.44
CA VAL A 120 4.33 1.33 -18.50
C VAL A 120 5.07 2.38 -19.30
N ILE A 121 4.99 3.62 -18.88
CA ILE A 121 5.68 4.76 -19.52
C ILE A 121 6.78 5.29 -18.62
N ARG A 122 7.77 5.95 -19.21
CA ARG A 122 8.82 6.67 -18.47
C ARG A 122 8.66 8.16 -18.71
N ILE A 123 8.52 8.89 -17.64
CA ILE A 123 8.25 10.33 -17.65
C ILE A 123 9.25 11.10 -16.81
N GLN A 124 9.31 12.38 -17.05
CA GLN A 124 9.90 13.41 -16.20
C GLN A 124 8.88 14.53 -16.05
N TYR A 125 8.86 15.27 -14.96
CA TYR A 125 7.90 16.36 -14.81
C TYR A 125 8.44 17.54 -14.01
N ILE A 126 7.87 18.72 -14.29
CA ILE A 126 8.02 19.93 -13.49
C ILE A 126 6.82 19.98 -12.55
N TYR A 127 7.06 20.12 -11.27
CA TYR A 127 6.04 20.22 -10.22
C TYR A 127 6.01 21.61 -9.63
N SER A 128 4.82 22.13 -9.41
CA SER A 128 4.59 23.35 -8.63
C SER A 128 3.49 23.12 -7.60
N ASP A 129 3.82 23.34 -6.32
CA ASP A 129 2.88 23.15 -5.21
C ASP A 129 1.73 24.18 -5.22
N LYS A 130 0.69 23.94 -4.42
CA LYS A 130 -0.47 24.85 -4.26
C LYS A 130 -0.29 25.92 -3.20
N SER A 131 0.91 26.12 -2.66
CA SER A 131 1.18 27.17 -1.69
C SER A 131 1.36 28.53 -2.37
N GLY A 132 0.80 29.57 -1.79
CA GLY A 132 0.95 30.94 -2.28
C GLY A 132 0.00 31.30 -3.45
N ASP A 133 0.47 32.18 -4.35
CA ASP A 133 -0.35 32.67 -5.46
C ASP A 133 -0.39 31.70 -6.65
N ALA A 134 -1.58 31.15 -6.89
CA ALA A 134 -1.83 30.19 -7.97
C ALA A 134 -1.47 30.74 -9.35
N SER A 135 -1.74 32.02 -9.61
CA SER A 135 -1.47 32.65 -10.92
C SER A 135 0.04 32.68 -11.20
N SER A 136 0.83 33.06 -10.21
CA SER A 136 2.30 33.08 -10.32
C SER A 136 2.89 31.68 -10.55
N LYS A 137 2.31 30.65 -9.92
CA LYS A 137 2.72 29.25 -10.08
C LYS A 137 2.43 28.74 -11.50
N VAL A 138 1.24 29.03 -12.03
CA VAL A 138 0.86 28.66 -13.39
C VAL A 138 1.71 29.41 -14.41
N GLU A 139 1.91 30.73 -14.27
CA GLU A 139 2.80 31.53 -15.16
C GLU A 139 4.24 30.98 -15.21
N LYS A 140 4.73 30.43 -14.08
CA LYS A 140 6.05 29.78 -14.01
C LYS A 140 6.09 28.53 -14.89
N LEU A 141 5.04 27.71 -14.89
CA LEU A 141 4.92 26.53 -15.76
C LEU A 141 4.68 26.91 -17.24
N GLU A 142 3.92 27.95 -17.50
CA GLU A 142 3.73 28.48 -18.87
C GLU A 142 5.07 28.90 -19.47
N LYS A 143 5.93 29.59 -18.72
CA LYS A 143 7.28 29.93 -19.17
C LYS A 143 8.14 28.70 -19.45
N ALA A 144 8.05 27.67 -18.60
CA ALA A 144 8.76 26.43 -18.85
C ALA A 144 8.30 25.75 -20.15
N LEU A 145 6.99 25.78 -20.43
CA LEU A 145 6.40 25.24 -21.64
C LEU A 145 6.86 26.04 -22.89
N GLU A 146 6.87 27.37 -22.82
CA GLU A 146 7.35 28.23 -23.88
C GLU A 146 8.84 27.99 -24.20
N GLU A 147 9.69 27.87 -23.18
CA GLU A 147 11.13 27.59 -23.35
C GLU A 147 11.35 26.20 -23.95
N PHE A 148 10.57 25.17 -23.52
CA PHE A 148 10.62 23.85 -24.14
C PHE A 148 10.25 23.90 -25.63
N GLN A 149 9.18 24.64 -25.99
CA GLN A 149 8.77 24.81 -27.37
C GLN A 149 9.82 25.60 -28.21
N ALA A 150 10.63 26.43 -27.54
CA ALA A 150 11.77 27.12 -28.17
C ALA A 150 13.02 26.21 -28.32
N GLY A 151 12.98 24.97 -27.79
CA GLY A 151 14.03 23.96 -27.97
C GLY A 151 14.96 23.77 -26.77
N GLU A 152 14.61 24.32 -25.62
CA GLU A 152 15.36 24.05 -24.38
C GLU A 152 15.19 22.61 -23.91
N ASP A 153 16.24 22.05 -23.29
CA ASP A 153 16.23 20.71 -22.74
C ASP A 153 15.31 20.60 -21.50
N PHE A 154 14.42 19.60 -21.48
CA PHE A 154 13.43 19.47 -20.41
C PHE A 154 14.08 19.25 -19.03
N THR A 155 15.19 18.52 -18.94
CA THR A 155 15.91 18.30 -17.68
C THR A 155 16.47 19.62 -17.12
N ALA A 156 16.94 20.51 -18.00
CA ALA A 156 17.36 21.85 -17.60
C ALA A 156 16.19 22.68 -17.07
N LEU A 157 15.02 22.56 -17.71
CA LEU A 157 13.79 23.23 -17.28
C LEU A 157 13.27 22.69 -15.94
N VAL A 158 13.35 21.39 -15.69
CA VAL A 158 13.02 20.81 -14.37
C VAL A 158 13.88 21.43 -13.28
N SER A 159 15.19 21.50 -13.49
CA SER A 159 16.12 22.10 -12.52
C SER A 159 15.84 23.58 -12.26
N LYS A 160 15.32 24.31 -13.26
CA LYS A 160 15.03 25.74 -13.22
C LYS A 160 13.66 26.06 -12.61
N TYR A 161 12.66 25.24 -12.91
CA TYR A 161 11.26 25.56 -12.68
C TYR A 161 10.54 24.64 -11.68
N SER A 162 11.06 23.45 -11.36
CA SER A 162 10.38 22.54 -10.42
C SER A 162 10.59 22.97 -8.97
N ASP A 163 9.55 22.80 -8.14
CA ASP A 163 9.64 23.01 -6.71
C ASP A 163 10.23 21.77 -5.98
N ILE A 164 10.43 20.67 -6.70
CA ILE A 164 11.11 19.45 -6.22
C ILE A 164 12.31 19.13 -7.11
N PRO A 165 13.28 18.33 -6.61
CA PRO A 165 14.40 17.86 -7.41
C PRO A 165 13.94 17.12 -8.68
N ASP A 166 14.84 17.03 -9.66
CA ASP A 166 14.61 16.25 -10.88
C ASP A 166 14.16 14.83 -10.55
N TYR A 167 13.02 14.43 -11.11
CA TYR A 167 12.41 13.15 -10.87
C TYR A 167 12.01 12.48 -12.17
N THR A 168 12.68 11.38 -12.47
CA THR A 168 12.30 10.49 -13.58
C THR A 168 11.62 9.25 -13.01
N ALA A 169 10.41 8.96 -13.46
CA ALA A 169 9.62 7.82 -12.99
C ALA A 169 9.23 6.89 -14.14
N GLN A 170 9.12 5.61 -13.82
CA GLN A 170 8.33 4.66 -14.59
C GLN A 170 6.99 4.50 -13.88
N ILE A 171 5.91 4.68 -14.61
CA ILE A 171 4.55 4.61 -14.06
C ILE A 171 3.68 3.67 -14.89
N GLY A 172 2.86 2.89 -14.21
CA GLY A 172 1.76 2.12 -14.78
C GLY A 172 0.42 2.83 -14.57
N ARG A 173 -0.64 2.35 -15.22
CA ARG A 173 -1.99 2.88 -14.99
C ARG A 173 -2.53 2.47 -13.62
N GLY A 174 -3.23 3.41 -12.96
CA GLY A 174 -3.86 3.25 -11.66
C GLY A 174 -2.92 3.44 -10.47
N GLU A 175 -1.74 4.01 -10.67
CA GLU A 175 -0.76 4.32 -9.63
C GLU A 175 -0.89 5.75 -9.11
N LEU A 176 -1.38 6.67 -9.95
CA LEU A 176 -1.43 8.10 -9.68
C LEU A 176 -2.84 8.68 -9.84
N GLU A 177 -2.99 9.97 -9.56
CA GLU A 177 -4.25 10.68 -9.75
C GLU A 177 -4.67 10.66 -11.23
N LYS A 178 -5.96 10.41 -11.49
CA LYS A 178 -6.51 10.22 -12.83
C LYS A 178 -6.18 11.38 -13.78
N SER A 179 -6.21 12.62 -13.33
CA SER A 179 -5.87 13.79 -14.14
C SER A 179 -4.42 13.76 -14.62
N PHE A 180 -3.51 13.31 -13.75
CA PHE A 180 -2.10 13.14 -14.10
C PHE A 180 -1.90 11.98 -15.10
N GLU A 181 -2.51 10.83 -14.82
CA GLU A 181 -2.41 9.66 -15.70
C GLU A 181 -2.98 9.90 -17.07
N ASP A 182 -4.19 10.48 -17.17
CA ASP A 182 -4.83 10.80 -18.45
C ASP A 182 -3.93 11.70 -19.31
N ALA A 183 -3.28 12.69 -18.71
CA ALA A 183 -2.35 13.55 -19.42
C ALA A 183 -1.07 12.81 -19.84
N ALA A 184 -0.44 12.06 -18.90
CA ALA A 184 0.83 11.39 -19.15
C ALA A 184 0.72 10.26 -20.19
N PHE A 185 -0.32 9.44 -20.11
CA PHE A 185 -0.53 8.29 -21.01
C PHE A 185 -1.05 8.66 -22.40
N ASN A 186 -1.47 9.91 -22.63
CA ASN A 186 -1.82 10.44 -23.94
C ASN A 186 -0.63 11.02 -24.70
N LEU A 187 0.57 11.07 -24.10
CA LEU A 187 1.78 11.56 -24.74
C LEU A 187 2.51 10.44 -25.48
N ASP A 188 3.00 10.74 -26.66
CA ASP A 188 4.02 9.95 -27.33
C ASP A 188 5.41 10.31 -26.78
N ALA A 189 6.40 9.43 -26.98
CA ALA A 189 7.78 9.70 -26.59
C ALA A 189 8.29 11.04 -27.21
N GLY A 190 8.85 11.90 -26.38
CA GLY A 190 9.33 13.24 -26.75
C GLY A 190 8.28 14.35 -26.68
N GLN A 191 7.04 14.05 -26.34
CA GLN A 191 5.97 15.05 -26.17
C GLN A 191 5.88 15.56 -24.73
N ILE A 192 5.31 16.76 -24.60
CA ILE A 192 5.02 17.41 -23.33
C ILE A 192 3.50 17.65 -23.20
N SER A 193 2.97 17.56 -21.98
CA SER A 193 1.56 17.84 -21.71
C SER A 193 1.26 19.35 -21.67
N ASP A 194 -0.02 19.70 -21.68
CA ASP A 194 -0.49 20.95 -21.11
C ASP A 194 -0.27 20.95 -19.59
N ILE A 195 -0.49 22.10 -18.92
CA ILE A 195 -0.40 22.18 -17.46
C ILE A 195 -1.54 21.40 -16.83
N VAL A 196 -1.20 20.38 -16.04
CA VAL A 196 -2.14 19.47 -15.38
C VAL A 196 -2.35 19.90 -13.93
N SER A 197 -3.60 20.14 -13.55
CA SER A 197 -3.96 20.44 -12.16
C SER A 197 -4.35 19.15 -11.43
N CYS A 198 -3.59 18.81 -10.40
CA CYS A 198 -3.85 17.69 -9.47
C CYS A 198 -4.18 18.20 -8.07
N THR A 199 -4.56 17.30 -7.16
CA THR A 199 -4.94 17.67 -5.79
C THR A 199 -3.80 18.39 -5.03
N ASN A 200 -2.57 17.94 -5.21
CA ASN A 200 -1.38 18.42 -4.48
C ASN A 200 -0.60 19.53 -5.22
N GLY A 201 -0.85 19.79 -6.50
CA GLY A 201 -0.07 20.77 -7.30
C GLY A 201 -0.47 20.85 -8.74
N TRP A 202 0.38 21.56 -9.50
CA TRP A 202 0.34 21.62 -10.95
C TRP A 202 1.56 20.93 -11.52
N TYR A 203 1.37 20.27 -12.65
CA TYR A 203 2.38 19.48 -13.32
C TYR A 203 2.50 19.85 -14.79
N LEU A 204 3.72 19.82 -15.30
CA LEU A 204 4.04 19.81 -16.70
C LEU A 204 4.84 18.54 -16.97
N ILE A 205 4.28 17.62 -17.76
CA ILE A 205 4.75 16.24 -17.89
C ILE A 205 5.43 16.05 -19.25
N TYR A 206 6.62 15.48 -19.25
CA TYR A 206 7.34 15.10 -20.46
C TYR A 206 7.45 13.58 -20.54
N CYS A 207 7.06 13.00 -21.67
CA CYS A 207 7.17 11.57 -21.93
C CYS A 207 8.55 11.25 -22.53
N ILE A 208 9.35 10.49 -21.77
CA ILE A 208 10.66 10.02 -22.24
C ILE A 208 10.51 8.76 -23.10
N ASP A 209 9.60 7.87 -22.69
CA ASP A 209 9.37 6.57 -23.33
C ASP A 209 7.90 6.19 -23.09
N ASP A 210 7.14 6.06 -24.15
CA ASP A 210 5.70 5.80 -24.10
C ASP A 210 5.36 4.32 -23.93
N ASN A 211 6.36 3.42 -23.97
CA ASN A 211 6.17 1.98 -23.76
C ASN A 211 7.46 1.28 -23.32
N VAL A 212 7.74 1.30 -22.02
CA VAL A 212 8.94 0.68 -21.44
C VAL A 212 8.90 -0.84 -21.62
N THR A 213 9.83 -1.36 -22.42
CA THR A 213 9.89 -2.80 -22.75
C THR A 213 10.16 -3.67 -21.51
N GLY A 214 9.55 -4.87 -21.48
CA GLY A 214 9.76 -5.86 -20.42
C GLY A 214 9.06 -5.55 -19.10
N LYS A 215 8.15 -4.57 -19.06
CA LYS A 215 7.39 -4.20 -17.85
C LYS A 215 5.93 -4.65 -17.86
N ALA A 216 5.41 -5.07 -19.01
CA ALA A 216 4.00 -5.42 -19.16
C ALA A 216 3.55 -6.56 -18.24
N GLU A 217 4.36 -7.61 -18.06
CA GLU A 217 4.01 -8.75 -17.18
C GLU A 217 3.83 -8.30 -15.73
N SER A 218 4.80 -7.57 -15.17
CA SER A 218 4.70 -7.07 -13.80
C SER A 218 3.54 -6.09 -13.61
N GLN A 219 3.22 -5.30 -14.65
CA GLN A 219 2.08 -4.39 -14.62
C GLN A 219 0.75 -5.15 -14.67
N ILE A 220 0.65 -6.21 -15.45
CA ILE A 220 -0.53 -7.10 -15.47
C ILE A 220 -0.77 -7.69 -14.08
N GLU A 221 0.26 -8.24 -13.45
CA GLU A 221 0.17 -8.78 -12.09
C GLU A 221 -0.30 -7.71 -11.08
N SER A 222 0.27 -6.51 -11.15
CA SER A 222 -0.12 -5.39 -10.29
C SER A 222 -1.57 -4.97 -10.47
N ILE A 223 -2.07 -4.93 -11.72
CA ILE A 223 -3.46 -4.59 -12.03
C ILE A 223 -4.40 -5.66 -11.49
N ILE A 224 -4.11 -6.95 -11.72
CA ILE A 224 -4.93 -8.05 -11.22
C ILE A 224 -4.96 -8.03 -9.69
N GLN A 225 -3.82 -7.84 -9.05
CA GLN A 225 -3.73 -7.77 -7.58
C GLN A 225 -4.53 -6.58 -7.03
N ARG A 226 -4.47 -5.41 -7.67
CA ARG A 226 -5.28 -4.25 -7.29
C ARG A 226 -6.78 -4.53 -7.42
N ARG A 227 -7.23 -5.11 -8.53
CA ARG A 227 -8.63 -5.51 -8.74
C ARG A 227 -9.11 -6.51 -7.68
N ARG A 228 -8.25 -7.47 -7.30
CA ARG A 228 -8.53 -8.40 -6.21
C ARG A 228 -8.68 -7.69 -4.87
N ASN A 229 -7.74 -6.79 -4.56
CA ASN A 229 -7.79 -6.02 -3.32
C ASN A 229 -9.06 -5.14 -3.26
N GLU A 230 -9.39 -4.43 -4.32
CA GLU A 230 -10.59 -3.59 -4.40
C GLU A 230 -11.88 -4.41 -4.20
N GLN A 231 -11.97 -5.58 -4.82
CA GLN A 231 -13.11 -6.48 -4.64
C GLN A 231 -13.18 -6.99 -3.20
N PHE A 232 -12.05 -7.40 -2.63
CA PHE A 232 -12.00 -7.87 -1.25
C PHE A 232 -12.38 -6.77 -0.25
N GLU A 233 -11.80 -5.56 -0.38
CA GLU A 233 -12.13 -4.41 0.49
C GLU A 233 -13.61 -4.03 0.40
N LYS A 234 -14.21 -4.15 -0.78
CA LYS A 234 -15.65 -3.94 -0.93
C LYS A 234 -16.46 -4.96 -0.13
N HIS A 235 -16.13 -6.27 -0.24
CA HIS A 235 -16.83 -7.30 0.54
C HIS A 235 -16.65 -7.10 2.04
N LEU A 236 -15.44 -6.74 2.47
CA LEU A 236 -15.11 -6.49 3.86
C LEU A 236 -15.84 -5.24 4.38
N GLY A 237 -15.88 -4.15 3.60
CA GLY A 237 -16.60 -2.93 3.93
C GLY A 237 -18.10 -3.16 4.06
N ASP A 238 -18.71 -3.79 3.05
CA ASP A 238 -20.15 -4.14 3.07
C ASP A 238 -20.54 -4.99 4.31
N PHE A 239 -19.64 -5.87 4.75
CA PHE A 239 -19.83 -6.68 5.95
C PHE A 239 -19.62 -5.86 7.23
N SER A 240 -18.59 -5.05 7.29
CA SER A 240 -18.21 -4.30 8.49
C SER A 240 -19.23 -3.23 8.88
N ASP A 241 -20.01 -2.71 7.94
CA ASP A 241 -21.08 -1.74 8.20
C ASP A 241 -22.14 -2.27 9.17
N GLY A 242 -22.27 -3.60 9.29
CA GLY A 242 -23.20 -4.27 10.22
C GLY A 242 -22.55 -4.84 11.49
N VAL A 243 -21.26 -4.63 11.69
CA VAL A 243 -20.49 -5.26 12.77
C VAL A 243 -19.88 -4.20 13.69
N GLU A 244 -20.06 -4.37 14.99
CA GLU A 244 -19.39 -3.57 16.01
C GLU A 244 -18.28 -4.43 16.65
N LEU A 245 -17.01 -4.02 16.47
CA LEU A 245 -15.87 -4.59 17.18
C LEU A 245 -15.61 -3.77 18.44
N ILE A 246 -15.74 -4.42 19.60
CA ILE A 246 -15.47 -3.80 20.89
C ILE A 246 -14.11 -4.26 21.37
N ILE A 247 -13.21 -3.29 21.57
CA ILE A 247 -11.88 -3.52 22.13
C ILE A 247 -11.98 -3.39 23.65
N ASP A 248 -11.49 -4.36 24.40
CA ASP A 248 -11.32 -4.23 25.84
C ASP A 248 -10.07 -3.39 26.15
N ASP A 249 -10.26 -2.09 26.30
CA ASP A 249 -9.18 -1.12 26.54
C ASP A 249 -8.31 -1.50 27.74
N ARG A 250 -8.89 -2.09 28.79
CA ARG A 250 -8.12 -2.49 29.99
C ARG A 250 -7.19 -3.65 29.71
N GLN A 251 -7.64 -4.61 28.91
CA GLN A 251 -6.79 -5.74 28.50
C GLN A 251 -5.73 -5.25 27.52
N TRP A 252 -6.11 -4.37 26.59
CA TRP A 252 -5.16 -3.80 25.65
C TRP A 252 -4.07 -2.98 26.34
N GLU A 253 -4.43 -2.06 27.25
CA GLU A 253 -3.46 -1.31 28.06
C GLU A 253 -2.51 -2.21 28.85
N LYS A 254 -3.01 -3.30 29.41
CA LYS A 254 -2.20 -4.26 30.13
C LYS A 254 -1.21 -5.00 29.21
N LEU A 255 -1.60 -5.32 27.98
CA LEU A 255 -0.75 -5.98 26.98
C LEU A 255 0.28 -5.00 26.40
N SER A 256 -0.14 -3.79 26.09
CA SER A 256 0.73 -2.77 25.47
C SER A 256 1.71 -2.14 26.47
N SER A 257 1.43 -2.21 27.77
CA SER A 257 2.31 -1.70 28.85
C SER A 257 3.34 -2.70 29.37
N GLN A 258 3.30 -3.96 28.92
CA GLN A 258 4.35 -4.93 29.24
C GLN A 258 5.61 -4.56 28.44
N GLU A 259 6.68 -4.22 29.14
CA GLU A 259 8.03 -3.98 28.63
C GLU A 259 8.74 -5.30 28.31
#